data_d17c2cc16ea9d3e3f3f0e2ac05879c0c
#
_entry.id   d17c2cc16ea9d3e3f3f0e2ac05879c0c
#
_cell.length_a   1.000
_cell.length_b   1.000
_cell.length_c   1.000
_cell.angle_alpha   90.00
_cell.angle_beta   90.00
_cell.angle_gamma   90.00
#
_symmetry.space_group_name_H-M   'P 1'
#
loop_
_entity.id
_entity.type
_entity.pdbx_description
1 polymer ?
#
loop_
_entity_poly.entity_id
_entity_poly.type
_entity_poly.pdbx_seq_one_letter_code
_entity_poly.pdbx_strand_id
1 'polypeptide(L)'
;DEGEFVVALDGKPLRTPSRKPLGVHDCHLAEAVAAEWQAQKEKIDPATMPLTRMVNTALDGVATAQEEVFEDILRYAGSDLLCYRADAPESLVGRESEAWDPYLDWAANMGARLVLSEGIVHVEQPPEAIRAVAALLRRYATPLQLTALHTITSLTGSLILALALAEGQGEPSEIWDAAHVDEDFNVAQWGEDHEAAERRAKRKIDFDAAVLILSSFKR
;
A
#
# COMPACT_ATOMS: atom_id res chain seq x y z
N ASP A 1 -17.09 20.81 -9.88
CA ASP A 1 -15.90 20.95 -10.73
C ASP A 1 -15.96 19.88 -11.80
N GLU A 2 -15.64 20.26 -13.06
CA GLU A 2 -15.68 19.37 -14.20
C GLU A 2 -14.66 18.23 -13.97
N GLY A 3 -15.19 17.00 -13.79
CA GLY A 3 -14.36 15.79 -13.72
C GLY A 3 -14.39 14.98 -12.41
N GLU A 4 -15.14 15.37 -11.40
CA GLU A 4 -15.31 14.55 -10.20
C GLU A 4 -16.66 13.82 -10.18
N PHE A 5 -16.61 12.51 -9.86
CA PHE A 5 -17.77 11.68 -9.62
C PHE A 5 -18.11 11.73 -8.14
N VAL A 6 -19.27 12.33 -7.81
CA VAL A 6 -19.73 12.43 -6.42
C VAL A 6 -20.65 11.25 -6.11
N VAL A 7 -20.33 10.50 -5.07
CA VAL A 7 -21.18 9.41 -4.60
C VAL A 7 -22.41 9.96 -3.87
N ALA A 8 -23.59 9.46 -4.23
CA ALA A 8 -24.86 9.88 -3.62
C ALA A 8 -25.61 8.70 -3.00
N LEU A 9 -26.23 8.92 -1.85
CA LEU A 9 -27.13 7.98 -1.19
C LEU A 9 -28.55 8.59 -1.21
N ASP A 10 -29.51 7.86 -1.76
CA ASP A 10 -30.90 8.32 -1.93
C ASP A 10 -31.01 9.70 -2.60
N GLY A 11 -30.19 9.94 -3.62
CA GLY A 11 -30.14 11.19 -4.36
C GLY A 11 -29.46 12.36 -3.65
N LYS A 12 -28.90 12.15 -2.45
CA LYS A 12 -28.17 13.18 -1.70
C LYS A 12 -26.67 12.88 -1.74
N PRO A 13 -25.81 13.89 -2.10
CA PRO A 13 -24.38 13.71 -2.08
C PRO A 13 -23.87 13.28 -0.71
N LEU A 14 -23.08 12.21 -0.68
CA LEU A 14 -22.37 11.80 0.51
C LEU A 14 -21.31 12.84 0.90
N ARG A 15 -21.04 12.91 2.17
CA ARG A 15 -20.05 13.83 2.73
C ARG A 15 -19.06 13.08 3.60
N THR A 16 -17.82 13.54 3.56
CA THR A 16 -16.78 13.10 4.50
C THR A 16 -17.13 13.53 5.93
N PRO A 17 -16.44 12.99 6.96
CA PRO A 17 -16.56 13.47 8.33
C PRO A 17 -16.37 14.99 8.48
N SER A 18 -15.48 15.59 7.70
CA SER A 18 -15.28 17.05 7.65
C SER A 18 -16.29 17.80 6.76
N ARG A 19 -17.37 17.11 6.33
CA ARG A 19 -18.47 17.65 5.54
C ARG A 19 -18.13 18.09 4.11
N LYS A 20 -16.97 17.70 3.57
CA LYS A 20 -16.64 17.87 2.15
C LYS A 20 -17.48 16.91 1.31
N PRO A 21 -17.80 17.21 0.03
CA PRO A 21 -18.38 16.23 -0.87
C PRO A 21 -17.46 15.01 -1.01
N LEU A 22 -18.03 13.80 -0.98
CA LEU A 22 -17.27 12.59 -1.23
C LEU A 22 -17.21 12.38 -2.74
N GLY A 23 -16.19 12.94 -3.36
CA GLY A 23 -15.95 12.90 -4.80
C GLY A 23 -14.61 12.27 -5.12
N VAL A 24 -14.55 11.55 -6.23
CA VAL A 24 -13.33 10.94 -6.77
C VAL A 24 -13.24 11.20 -8.29
N HIS A 25 -12.04 11.15 -8.83
CA HIS A 25 -11.76 11.47 -10.24
C HIS A 25 -12.16 10.37 -11.23
N ASP A 26 -12.39 9.14 -10.76
CA ASP A 26 -12.64 7.96 -11.58
C ASP A 26 -14.02 7.37 -11.32
N CYS A 27 -14.77 7.05 -12.39
CA CYS A 27 -16.12 6.52 -12.29
C CYS A 27 -16.16 5.14 -11.62
N HIS A 28 -15.22 4.25 -11.96
CA HIS A 28 -15.22 2.90 -11.38
C HIS A 28 -14.87 2.93 -9.89
N LEU A 29 -13.98 3.85 -9.47
CA LEU A 29 -13.71 4.07 -8.06
C LEU A 29 -14.96 4.59 -7.34
N ALA A 30 -15.69 5.54 -7.96
CA ALA A 30 -16.95 6.04 -7.40
C ALA A 30 -18.00 4.94 -7.27
N GLU A 31 -18.14 4.09 -8.29
CA GLU A 31 -19.05 2.93 -8.27
C GLU A 31 -18.66 1.92 -7.18
N ALA A 32 -17.37 1.64 -7.00
CA ALA A 32 -16.87 0.76 -5.95
C ALA A 32 -17.16 1.31 -4.55
N VAL A 33 -16.95 2.62 -4.34
CA VAL A 33 -17.36 3.29 -3.09
C VAL A 33 -18.87 3.21 -2.89
N ALA A 34 -19.66 3.47 -3.92
CA ALA A 34 -21.13 3.35 -3.84
C ALA A 34 -21.58 1.93 -3.48
N ALA A 35 -20.89 0.90 -4.00
CA ALA A 35 -21.16 -0.50 -3.67
C ALA A 35 -20.92 -0.83 -2.19
N GLU A 36 -19.89 -0.25 -1.56
CA GLU A 36 -19.68 -0.38 -0.11
C GLU A 36 -20.87 0.16 0.68
N TRP A 37 -21.43 1.30 0.28
CA TRP A 37 -22.60 1.88 0.92
C TRP A 37 -23.87 1.06 0.68
N GLN A 38 -24.06 0.53 -0.53
CA GLN A 38 -25.21 -0.33 -0.85
C GLN A 38 -25.18 -1.65 -0.08
N ALA A 39 -24.00 -2.15 0.27
CA ALA A 39 -23.84 -3.38 1.05
C ALA A 39 -24.19 -3.20 2.53
N GLN A 40 -24.32 -1.96 3.02
CA GLN A 40 -24.72 -1.69 4.41
C GLN A 40 -26.19 -2.04 4.63
N LYS A 41 -26.48 -2.52 5.85
CA LYS A 41 -27.84 -2.93 6.25
C LYS A 41 -28.41 -1.92 7.26
N GLU A 42 -28.85 -2.41 8.40
CA GLU A 42 -29.48 -1.59 9.46
C GLU A 42 -28.48 -0.59 10.10
N LYS A 43 -27.22 -0.94 10.15
CA LYS A 43 -26.14 -0.11 10.71
C LYS A 43 -24.98 -0.05 9.74
N ILE A 44 -24.42 1.13 9.62
CA ILE A 44 -23.16 1.33 8.86
C ILE A 44 -22.02 0.73 9.68
N ASP A 45 -21.25 -0.17 9.03
CA ASP A 45 -20.04 -0.75 9.60
C ASP A 45 -18.81 -0.28 8.81
N PRO A 46 -18.07 0.72 9.31
CA PRO A 46 -16.88 1.24 8.63
C PRO A 46 -15.77 0.19 8.39
N ALA A 47 -15.74 -0.90 9.18
CA ALA A 47 -14.75 -1.96 9.00
C ALA A 47 -14.93 -2.69 7.65
N THR A 48 -16.15 -2.68 7.10
CA THR A 48 -16.48 -3.27 5.79
C THR A 48 -16.42 -2.27 4.63
N MET A 49 -15.92 -1.04 4.88
CA MET A 49 -15.90 0.07 3.92
C MET A 49 -14.49 0.64 3.71
N PRO A 50 -13.51 -0.15 3.28
CA PRO A 50 -12.12 0.28 3.19
C PRO A 50 -11.90 1.41 2.18
N LEU A 51 -12.58 1.40 1.02
CA LEU A 51 -12.48 2.47 0.02
C LEU A 51 -13.03 3.80 0.57
N THR A 52 -14.23 3.76 1.18
CA THR A 52 -14.84 4.94 1.81
C THR A 52 -13.91 5.53 2.89
N ARG A 53 -13.29 4.69 3.73
CA ARG A 53 -12.34 5.13 4.75
C ARG A 53 -11.11 5.80 4.13
N MET A 54 -10.54 5.20 3.08
CA MET A 54 -9.36 5.77 2.39
C MET A 54 -9.69 7.08 1.69
N VAL A 55 -10.83 7.17 1.00
CA VAL A 55 -11.28 8.41 0.36
C VAL A 55 -11.51 9.52 1.40
N ASN A 56 -12.15 9.21 2.52
CA ASN A 56 -12.31 10.16 3.63
C ASN A 56 -10.95 10.63 4.16
N THR A 57 -10.01 9.70 4.40
CA THR A 57 -8.65 10.02 4.87
C THR A 57 -7.91 10.91 3.87
N ALA A 58 -8.02 10.61 2.58
CA ALA A 58 -7.40 11.41 1.53
C ALA A 58 -7.95 12.85 1.49
N LEU A 59 -9.28 12.98 1.51
CA LEU A 59 -9.94 14.29 1.38
C LEU A 59 -9.84 15.14 2.65
N ASP A 60 -9.94 14.55 3.83
CA ASP A 60 -10.00 15.26 5.10
C ASP A 60 -8.63 15.47 5.73
N GLY A 61 -7.74 14.49 5.65
CA GLY A 61 -6.43 14.51 6.28
C GLY A 61 -5.31 14.79 5.28
N VAL A 62 -5.04 13.85 4.39
CA VAL A 62 -3.86 13.88 3.51
C VAL A 62 -3.84 15.13 2.62
N ALA A 63 -5.00 15.61 2.15
CA ALA A 63 -5.08 16.80 1.31
C ALA A 63 -4.46 18.05 1.96
N THR A 64 -4.39 18.11 3.28
CA THR A 64 -3.79 19.23 4.04
C THR A 64 -2.41 18.93 4.62
N ALA A 65 -1.94 17.68 4.52
CA ALA A 65 -0.71 17.19 5.12
C ALA A 65 0.13 16.35 4.13
N GLN A 66 0.07 16.69 2.84
CA GLN A 66 0.69 15.88 1.79
C GLN A 66 2.20 15.67 1.98
N GLU A 67 2.93 16.73 2.36
CA GLU A 67 4.37 16.63 2.57
C GLU A 67 4.71 15.79 3.80
N GLU A 68 3.93 15.91 4.88
CA GLU A 68 4.12 15.11 6.08
C GLU A 68 3.89 13.62 5.79
N VAL A 69 2.85 13.29 5.01
CA VAL A 69 2.55 11.93 4.58
C VAL A 69 3.61 11.41 3.62
N PHE A 70 4.09 12.25 2.69
CA PHE A 70 5.19 11.90 1.80
C PHE A 70 6.45 11.52 2.60
N GLU A 71 6.85 12.34 3.56
CA GLU A 71 8.02 12.07 4.41
C GLU A 71 7.81 10.82 5.28
N ASP A 72 6.59 10.57 5.72
CA ASP A 72 6.24 9.37 6.49
C ASP A 72 6.39 8.10 5.65
N ILE A 73 5.92 8.12 4.41
CA ILE A 73 6.12 7.02 3.46
C ILE A 73 7.62 6.84 3.16
N LEU A 74 8.34 7.94 2.91
CA LEU A 74 9.75 7.89 2.54
C LEU A 74 10.64 7.29 3.64
N ARG A 75 10.27 7.43 4.91
CA ARG A 75 11.02 6.82 6.03
C ARG A 75 11.17 5.30 5.89
N TYR A 76 10.19 4.62 5.27
CA TYR A 76 10.29 3.18 5.02
C TYR A 76 11.49 2.81 4.13
N ALA A 77 11.93 3.69 3.23
CA ALA A 77 13.12 3.43 2.42
C ALA A 77 14.40 3.26 3.26
N GLY A 78 14.45 3.85 4.48
CA GLY A 78 15.55 3.69 5.42
C GLY A 78 15.57 2.36 6.18
N SER A 79 14.43 1.64 6.19
CA SER A 79 14.26 0.35 6.87
C SER A 79 13.29 -0.56 6.12
N ASP A 80 13.41 -0.59 4.80
CA ASP A 80 12.54 -1.37 3.91
C ASP A 80 12.68 -2.87 4.21
N LEU A 81 11.55 -3.58 4.26
CA LEU A 81 11.49 -5.03 4.51
C LEU A 81 12.50 -5.78 3.64
N LEU A 82 12.59 -5.45 2.35
CA LEU A 82 13.42 -6.17 1.39
C LEU A 82 14.92 -6.08 1.67
N CYS A 83 15.33 -5.14 2.52
CA CYS A 83 16.73 -4.94 2.90
C CYS A 83 17.20 -5.84 4.05
N TYR A 84 16.28 -6.47 4.78
CA TYR A 84 16.62 -7.30 5.93
C TYR A 84 16.41 -8.78 5.59
N ARG A 85 17.53 -9.50 5.47
CA ARG A 85 17.55 -10.89 5.03
C ARG A 85 17.75 -11.84 6.20
N ALA A 86 17.08 -12.97 6.17
CA ALA A 86 17.38 -14.07 7.09
C ALA A 86 18.85 -14.52 6.88
N ASP A 87 19.49 -14.93 7.97
CA ASP A 87 20.81 -15.56 7.95
C ASP A 87 20.70 -17.10 7.92
N ALA A 88 19.55 -17.63 8.31
CA ALA A 88 19.21 -19.05 8.31
C ALA A 88 17.69 -19.26 8.42
N PRO A 89 17.15 -20.42 8.04
CA PRO A 89 17.81 -21.49 7.28
C PRO A 89 18.00 -21.12 5.78
N GLU A 90 18.90 -21.81 5.10
CA GLU A 90 19.20 -21.55 3.67
C GLU A 90 17.94 -21.59 2.77
N SER A 91 16.95 -22.43 3.12
CA SER A 91 15.68 -22.50 2.41
C SER A 91 14.81 -21.23 2.55
N LEU A 92 14.92 -20.48 3.65
CA LEU A 92 14.26 -19.20 3.82
C LEU A 92 15.01 -18.12 3.03
N VAL A 93 16.34 -18.06 3.19
CA VAL A 93 17.20 -17.15 2.43
C VAL A 93 16.95 -17.26 0.93
N GLY A 94 16.84 -18.49 0.42
CA GLY A 94 16.53 -18.74 -0.99
C GLY A 94 15.15 -18.20 -1.41
N ARG A 95 14.11 -18.38 -0.59
CA ARG A 95 12.77 -17.85 -0.85
C ARG A 95 12.72 -16.33 -0.83
N GLU A 96 13.38 -15.71 0.14
CA GLU A 96 13.48 -14.24 0.20
C GLU A 96 14.20 -13.70 -1.05
N SER A 97 15.31 -14.31 -1.46
CA SER A 97 16.03 -13.89 -2.65
C SER A 97 15.17 -14.01 -3.91
N GLU A 98 14.49 -15.13 -4.08
CA GLU A 98 13.58 -15.34 -5.23
C GLU A 98 12.45 -14.30 -5.27
N ALA A 99 11.86 -13.98 -4.12
CA ALA A 99 10.71 -13.09 -4.02
C ALA A 99 11.11 -11.60 -4.07
N TRP A 100 12.28 -11.21 -3.55
CA TRP A 100 12.63 -9.81 -3.29
C TRP A 100 13.67 -9.23 -4.25
N ASP A 101 14.62 -10.05 -4.73
CA ASP A 101 15.70 -9.55 -5.61
C ASP A 101 15.17 -8.91 -6.90
N PRO A 102 14.12 -9.41 -7.56
CA PRO A 102 13.58 -8.74 -8.75
C PRO A 102 13.15 -7.30 -8.50
N TYR A 103 12.55 -7.00 -7.34
CA TYR A 103 12.12 -5.65 -6.97
C TYR A 103 13.28 -4.76 -6.58
N LEU A 104 14.30 -5.29 -5.91
CA LEU A 104 15.52 -4.55 -5.59
C LEU A 104 16.34 -4.26 -6.85
N ASP A 105 16.44 -5.19 -7.78
CA ASP A 105 17.09 -4.98 -9.08
C ASP A 105 16.36 -3.90 -9.90
N TRP A 106 15.03 -3.94 -9.91
CA TRP A 106 14.24 -2.88 -10.53
C TRP A 106 14.52 -1.52 -9.87
N ALA A 107 14.50 -1.43 -8.54
CA ALA A 107 14.80 -0.21 -7.82
C ALA A 107 16.23 0.30 -8.10
N ALA A 108 17.20 -0.61 -8.15
CA ALA A 108 18.60 -0.29 -8.50
C ALA A 108 18.74 0.28 -9.93
N ASN A 109 17.98 -0.27 -10.89
CA ASN A 109 17.91 0.25 -12.26
C ASN A 109 17.28 1.65 -12.32
N MET A 110 16.42 2.00 -11.38
CA MET A 110 15.87 3.34 -11.21
C MET A 110 16.79 4.28 -10.38
N GLY A 111 17.98 3.81 -10.01
CA GLY A 111 18.98 4.57 -9.25
C GLY A 111 18.92 4.36 -7.73
N ALA A 112 17.93 3.61 -7.22
CA ALA A 112 17.77 3.32 -5.81
C ALA A 112 18.52 2.03 -5.42
N ARG A 113 19.86 2.09 -5.33
CA ARG A 113 20.70 0.97 -4.90
C ARG A 113 20.72 0.89 -3.38
N LEU A 114 19.84 0.06 -2.83
CA LEU A 114 19.75 -0.17 -1.39
C LEU A 114 20.79 -1.18 -0.92
N VAL A 115 21.23 -1.03 0.33
CA VAL A 115 22.15 -1.93 1.00
C VAL A 115 21.37 -2.98 1.78
N LEU A 116 21.77 -4.24 1.61
CA LEU A 116 21.16 -5.36 2.33
C LEU A 116 21.88 -5.61 3.65
N SER A 117 21.14 -6.06 4.65
CA SER A 117 21.66 -6.51 5.94
C SER A 117 21.18 -7.93 6.23
N GLU A 118 22.04 -8.74 6.82
CA GLU A 118 21.67 -10.07 7.33
C GLU A 118 21.28 -9.97 8.80
N GLY A 119 20.22 -10.65 9.17
CA GLY A 119 19.64 -10.63 10.51
C GLY A 119 19.02 -9.27 10.88
N ILE A 120 19.11 -8.90 12.16
CA ILE A 120 18.41 -7.72 12.72
C ILE A 120 19.29 -6.47 12.84
N VAL A 121 20.45 -6.47 12.24
CA VAL A 121 21.39 -5.32 12.34
C VAL A 121 20.91 -4.20 11.42
N HIS A 122 20.64 -3.04 11.99
CA HIS A 122 20.25 -1.87 11.20
C HIS A 122 21.41 -1.44 10.29
N VAL A 123 21.08 -1.18 9.02
CA VAL A 123 21.99 -0.62 8.02
C VAL A 123 21.47 0.73 7.56
N GLU A 124 22.35 1.74 7.58
CA GLU A 124 22.02 3.06 7.04
C GLU A 124 22.03 3.02 5.50
N GLN A 125 20.94 3.45 4.89
CA GLN A 125 20.81 3.47 3.43
C GLN A 125 21.56 4.68 2.83
N PRO A 126 22.22 4.50 1.66
CA PRO A 126 22.92 5.58 0.99
C PRO A 126 21.98 6.76 0.67
N PRO A 127 22.40 8.01 0.94
CA PRO A 127 21.57 9.18 0.66
C PRO A 127 21.13 9.30 -0.80
N GLU A 128 21.95 8.83 -1.75
CA GLU A 128 21.63 8.76 -3.18
C GLU A 128 20.49 7.78 -3.47
N ALA A 129 20.45 6.63 -2.78
CA ALA A 129 19.36 5.66 -2.91
C ALA A 129 18.05 6.24 -2.36
N ILE A 130 18.09 6.86 -1.18
CA ILE A 130 16.91 7.55 -0.61
C ILE A 130 16.40 8.66 -1.54
N ARG A 131 17.32 9.46 -2.14
CA ARG A 131 16.91 10.49 -3.11
C ARG A 131 16.26 9.90 -4.36
N ALA A 132 16.75 8.76 -4.85
CA ALA A 132 16.16 8.08 -6.00
C ALA A 132 14.76 7.56 -5.68
N VAL A 133 14.56 6.93 -4.50
CA VAL A 133 13.24 6.50 -4.01
C VAL A 133 12.30 7.70 -3.85
N ALA A 134 12.77 8.81 -3.27
CA ALA A 134 11.99 10.03 -3.14
C ALA A 134 11.54 10.58 -4.51
N ALA A 135 12.43 10.54 -5.51
CA ALA A 135 12.09 10.99 -6.86
C ALA A 135 11.01 10.10 -7.53
N LEU A 136 11.03 8.79 -7.27
CA LEU A 136 9.97 7.87 -7.71
C LEU A 136 8.65 8.19 -7.00
N LEU A 137 8.68 8.32 -5.68
CA LEU A 137 7.50 8.62 -4.88
C LEU A 137 6.85 9.97 -5.26
N ARG A 138 7.65 10.98 -5.63
CA ARG A 138 7.14 12.30 -6.08
C ARG A 138 6.27 12.26 -7.33
N ARG A 139 6.25 11.16 -8.08
CA ARG A 139 5.34 10.99 -9.23
C ARG A 139 3.88 10.85 -8.79
N TYR A 140 3.66 10.50 -7.54
CA TYR A 140 2.35 10.23 -6.94
C TYR A 140 1.98 11.37 -5.99
N ALA A 141 1.45 12.47 -6.56
CA ALA A 141 1.27 13.73 -5.84
C ALA A 141 -0.16 14.00 -5.36
N THR A 142 -1.14 13.16 -5.72
CA THR A 142 -2.51 13.38 -5.28
C THR A 142 -2.76 12.80 -3.88
N PRO A 143 -3.67 13.40 -3.07
CA PRO A 143 -4.00 12.86 -1.75
C PRO A 143 -4.42 11.39 -1.77
N LEU A 144 -5.19 10.96 -2.79
CA LEU A 144 -5.62 9.57 -2.94
C LEU A 144 -4.44 8.63 -3.24
N GLN A 145 -3.52 9.02 -4.14
CA GLN A 145 -2.33 8.23 -4.43
C GLN A 145 -1.45 8.08 -3.20
N LEU A 146 -1.20 9.17 -2.46
CA LEU A 146 -0.41 9.11 -1.23
C LEU A 146 -1.08 8.25 -0.16
N THR A 147 -2.41 8.34 0.00
CA THR A 147 -3.15 7.47 0.93
C THR A 147 -3.00 6.00 0.56
N ALA A 148 -3.15 5.66 -0.71
CA ALA A 148 -3.03 4.28 -1.18
C ALA A 148 -1.59 3.75 -1.02
N LEU A 149 -0.58 4.53 -1.43
CA LEU A 149 0.83 4.17 -1.24
C LEU A 149 1.21 4.02 0.23
N HIS A 150 0.76 4.93 1.09
CA HIS A 150 0.98 4.82 2.54
C HIS A 150 0.37 3.51 3.09
N THR A 151 -0.84 3.19 2.67
CA THR A 151 -1.52 1.96 3.10
C THR A 151 -0.75 0.73 2.65
N ILE A 152 -0.38 0.63 1.36
CA ILE A 152 0.38 -0.52 0.84
C ILE A 152 1.73 -0.62 1.54
N THR A 153 2.48 0.47 1.66
CA THR A 153 3.78 0.50 2.34
C THR A 153 3.68 0.02 3.79
N SER A 154 2.67 0.51 4.54
CA SER A 154 2.48 0.11 5.94
C SER A 154 2.06 -1.35 6.09
N LEU A 155 1.26 -1.87 5.15
CA LEU A 155 0.79 -3.26 5.17
C LEU A 155 1.89 -4.25 4.76
N THR A 156 2.74 -3.87 3.80
CA THR A 156 3.82 -4.71 3.28
C THR A 156 5.14 -4.53 4.04
N GLY A 157 5.30 -3.43 4.79
CA GLY A 157 6.58 -3.05 5.38
C GLY A 157 7.61 -2.57 4.36
N SER A 158 7.21 -2.36 3.08
CA SER A 158 8.12 -2.03 1.99
C SER A 158 7.58 -0.92 1.09
N LEU A 159 8.30 0.18 1.02
CA LEU A 159 8.05 1.23 0.02
C LEU A 159 8.44 0.77 -1.38
N ILE A 160 9.46 -0.09 -1.51
CA ILE A 160 9.89 -0.63 -2.80
C ILE A 160 8.78 -1.49 -3.42
N LEU A 161 8.13 -2.37 -2.64
CA LEU A 161 6.98 -3.16 -3.11
C LEU A 161 5.80 -2.25 -3.50
N ALA A 162 5.51 -1.22 -2.71
CA ALA A 162 4.43 -0.28 -3.00
C ALA A 162 4.67 0.48 -4.31
N LEU A 163 5.91 0.96 -4.54
CA LEU A 163 6.29 1.65 -5.77
C LEU A 163 6.34 0.69 -6.97
N ALA A 164 6.86 -0.53 -6.79
CA ALA A 164 6.87 -1.56 -7.83
C ALA A 164 5.44 -1.86 -8.32
N LEU A 165 4.50 -2.02 -7.40
CA LEU A 165 3.08 -2.19 -7.73
C LEU A 165 2.53 -0.98 -8.51
N ALA A 166 2.81 0.23 -8.05
CA ALA A 166 2.35 1.45 -8.69
C ALA A 166 2.90 1.62 -10.11
N GLU A 167 4.16 1.23 -10.34
CA GLU A 167 4.85 1.25 -11.64
C GLU A 167 4.54 -0.01 -12.50
N GLY A 168 3.71 -0.95 -12.01
CA GLY A 168 3.31 -2.15 -12.76
C GLY A 168 4.42 -3.19 -12.93
N GLN A 169 5.33 -3.28 -11.96
CA GLN A 169 6.45 -4.24 -11.94
C GLN A 169 6.09 -5.59 -11.32
N GLY A 170 4.86 -5.76 -10.85
CA GLY A 170 4.33 -7.00 -10.33
C GLY A 170 2.83 -6.94 -10.17
N GLU A 171 2.19 -8.09 -10.20
CA GLU A 171 0.76 -8.21 -9.95
C GLU A 171 0.47 -8.05 -8.45
N PRO A 172 -0.73 -7.56 -8.06
CA PRO A 172 -1.08 -7.36 -6.65
C PRO A 172 -0.88 -8.60 -5.76
N SER A 173 -1.15 -9.79 -6.28
CA SER A 173 -0.91 -11.05 -5.57
C SER A 173 0.57 -11.30 -5.32
N GLU A 174 1.42 -11.07 -6.31
CA GLU A 174 2.88 -11.26 -6.19
C GLU A 174 3.48 -10.30 -5.16
N ILE A 175 3.04 -9.03 -5.16
CA ILE A 175 3.46 -8.03 -4.17
C ILE A 175 3.02 -8.42 -2.75
N TRP A 176 1.79 -8.92 -2.62
CA TRP A 176 1.28 -9.40 -1.33
C TRP A 176 2.07 -10.61 -0.82
N ASP A 177 2.32 -11.57 -1.68
CA ASP A 177 3.07 -12.79 -1.34
C ASP A 177 4.53 -12.46 -1.00
N ALA A 178 5.17 -11.57 -1.76
CA ALA A 178 6.52 -11.08 -1.45
C ALA A 178 6.62 -10.42 -0.06
N ALA A 179 5.58 -9.69 0.36
CA ALA A 179 5.55 -9.08 1.68
C ALA A 179 5.36 -10.07 2.83
N HIS A 180 5.00 -11.34 2.55
CA HIS A 180 4.64 -12.33 3.56
C HIS A 180 5.49 -13.61 3.46
N VAL A 181 6.65 -13.56 2.81
CA VAL A 181 7.55 -14.74 2.63
C VAL A 181 7.89 -15.40 3.96
N ASP A 182 8.21 -14.61 4.99
CA ASP A 182 8.58 -15.11 6.31
C ASP A 182 7.40 -15.75 7.05
N GLU A 183 6.22 -15.11 6.96
CA GLU A 183 4.98 -15.66 7.51
C GLU A 183 4.65 -16.99 6.83
N ASP A 184 4.70 -17.04 5.50
CA ASP A 184 4.38 -18.24 4.73
C ASP A 184 5.39 -19.38 4.96
N PHE A 185 6.66 -19.03 5.16
CA PHE A 185 7.67 -19.99 5.56
C PHE A 185 7.36 -20.58 6.94
N ASN A 186 7.02 -19.74 7.90
CA ASN A 186 6.66 -20.18 9.26
C ASN A 186 5.38 -21.04 9.27
N VAL A 187 4.36 -20.65 8.51
CA VAL A 187 3.13 -21.45 8.34
C VAL A 187 3.44 -22.83 7.75
N ALA A 188 4.31 -22.89 6.74
CA ALA A 188 4.71 -24.16 6.12
C ALA A 188 5.48 -25.10 7.08
N GLN A 189 6.20 -24.54 8.07
CA GLN A 189 6.97 -25.30 9.05
C GLN A 189 6.16 -25.74 10.27
N TRP A 190 5.30 -24.85 10.78
CA TRP A 190 4.68 -24.98 12.09
C TRP A 190 3.16 -25.08 12.06
N GLY A 191 2.55 -24.93 10.87
CA GLY A 191 1.11 -24.87 10.71
C GLY A 191 0.54 -23.47 10.86
N GLU A 192 -0.71 -23.31 10.47
CA GLU A 192 -1.42 -22.04 10.45
C GLU A 192 -1.95 -21.66 11.85
N ASP A 193 -1.70 -20.45 12.27
CA ASP A 193 -2.36 -19.81 13.42
C ASP A 193 -3.62 -19.08 12.93
N HIS A 194 -4.78 -19.51 13.43
CA HIS A 194 -6.08 -19.00 13.02
C HIS A 194 -6.23 -17.48 13.24
N GLU A 195 -5.73 -16.96 14.38
CA GLU A 195 -5.80 -15.51 14.66
C GLU A 195 -4.89 -14.71 13.71
N ALA A 196 -3.70 -15.24 13.38
CA ALA A 196 -2.80 -14.62 12.42
C ALA A 196 -3.41 -14.61 11.01
N ALA A 197 -4.02 -15.72 10.59
CA ALA A 197 -4.71 -15.83 9.32
C ALA A 197 -5.89 -14.86 9.21
N GLU A 198 -6.72 -14.72 10.25
CA GLU A 198 -7.80 -13.74 10.28
C GLU A 198 -7.28 -12.29 10.19
N ARG A 199 -6.20 -11.95 10.91
CA ARG A 199 -5.57 -10.63 10.83
C ARG A 199 -5.04 -10.35 9.43
N ARG A 200 -4.36 -11.33 8.81
CA ARG A 200 -3.85 -11.23 7.43
C ARG A 200 -4.99 -11.04 6.43
N ALA A 201 -6.09 -11.79 6.56
CA ALA A 201 -7.27 -11.63 5.71
C ALA A 201 -7.88 -10.22 5.80
N LYS A 202 -7.99 -9.65 7.00
CA LYS A 202 -8.46 -8.27 7.20
C LYS A 202 -7.52 -7.24 6.56
N ARG A 203 -6.20 -7.41 6.72
CA ARG A 203 -5.18 -6.55 6.10
C ARG A 203 -5.24 -6.63 4.57
N LYS A 204 -5.52 -7.83 4.01
CA LYS A 204 -5.66 -8.04 2.58
C LYS A 204 -6.82 -7.21 1.98
N ILE A 205 -7.91 -7.07 2.70
CA ILE A 205 -9.06 -6.22 2.27
C ILE A 205 -8.62 -4.76 2.11
N ASP A 206 -7.86 -4.22 3.06
CA ASP A 206 -7.35 -2.85 2.97
C ASP A 206 -6.29 -2.72 1.87
N PHE A 207 -5.45 -3.74 1.68
CA PHE A 207 -4.49 -3.77 0.58
C PHE A 207 -5.21 -3.74 -0.78
N ASP A 208 -6.21 -4.59 -1.00
CA ASP A 208 -6.96 -4.65 -2.26
C ASP A 208 -7.69 -3.33 -2.56
N ALA A 209 -8.22 -2.67 -1.56
CA ALA A 209 -8.82 -1.35 -1.70
C ALA A 209 -7.78 -0.29 -2.13
N ALA A 210 -6.59 -0.31 -1.55
CA ALA A 210 -5.50 0.59 -1.93
C ALA A 210 -5.02 0.32 -3.36
N VAL A 211 -4.93 -0.94 -3.77
CA VAL A 211 -4.63 -1.35 -5.16
C VAL A 211 -5.66 -0.79 -6.14
N LEU A 212 -6.95 -0.89 -5.80
CA LEU A 212 -8.02 -0.37 -6.66
C LEU A 212 -7.91 1.15 -6.81
N ILE A 213 -7.58 1.87 -5.74
CA ILE A 213 -7.34 3.32 -5.81
C ILE A 213 -6.15 3.62 -6.74
N LEU A 214 -5.01 2.93 -6.61
CA LEU A 214 -3.86 3.18 -7.50
C LEU A 214 -4.16 2.86 -8.96
N SER A 215 -4.92 1.79 -9.21
CA SER A 215 -5.28 1.41 -10.59
C SER A 215 -6.21 2.40 -11.28
N SER A 216 -7.01 3.18 -10.52
CA SER A 216 -7.86 4.23 -11.08
C SER A 216 -7.08 5.38 -11.72
N PHE A 217 -5.77 5.48 -11.49
CA PHE A 217 -4.86 6.47 -12.10
C PHE A 217 -4.07 5.94 -13.30
N LYS A 218 -4.16 4.64 -13.62
CA LYS A 218 -3.36 3.99 -14.68
C LYS A 218 -4.03 4.03 -16.08
N ARG A 219 -4.86 5.01 -16.38
CA ARG A 219 -5.53 5.15 -17.69
C ARG A 219 -4.84 6.12 -18.61
#